data_fe353d3f72422db22d2438c5e04c7209
#
_entry.id   fe353d3f72422db22d2438c5e04c7209
#
_cell.length_a   1.000
_cell.length_b   1.000
_cell.length_c   1.000
_cell.angle_alpha   90.00
_cell.angle_beta   90.00
_cell.angle_gamma   90.00
#
_symmetry.space_group_name_H-M   'P 1'
#
loop_
_entity.id
_entity.type
_entity.pdbx_description
1 polymer ?
#
loop_
_entity_poly.entity_id
_entity_poly.type
_entity_poly.pdbx_seq_one_letter_code
_entity_poly.pdbx_strand_id
1 'polypeptide(L)'
;MPIQDLTDLENIDLQILASELFLFSNIISLKATIDLKQQIITNINNPNIKKAAKIAASLQLIGSILFLILSVQEYDQEQNQSNKMFLKANILSTIATLIRFNTIINDPNSFSGSEDID
;
A
#
# COMPACT_ATOMS: atom_id res chain seq x y z
N MET A 1 21.81 26.57 -6.19
CA MET A 1 21.37 25.29 -5.63
C MET A 1 21.99 24.15 -6.42
N PRO A 2 22.72 23.24 -5.79
CA PRO A 2 23.27 22.09 -6.51
C PRO A 2 22.16 21.26 -7.13
N ILE A 3 22.46 20.65 -8.28
CA ILE A 3 21.51 19.77 -8.99
C ILE A 3 21.06 18.62 -8.08
N GLN A 4 21.96 18.15 -7.23
CA GLN A 4 21.67 17.08 -6.27
C GLN A 4 20.56 17.47 -5.29
N ASP A 5 20.50 18.72 -4.87
CA ASP A 5 19.44 19.19 -3.96
C ASP A 5 18.07 19.18 -4.62
N LEU A 6 18.00 19.50 -5.92
CA LEU A 6 16.74 19.41 -6.67
C LEU A 6 16.25 17.96 -6.77
N THR A 7 17.17 17.03 -7.03
CA THR A 7 16.85 15.60 -7.06
C THR A 7 16.37 15.12 -5.70
N ASP A 8 17.01 15.58 -4.63
CA ASP A 8 16.61 15.22 -3.27
C ASP A 8 15.23 15.74 -2.94
N LEU A 9 14.90 16.98 -3.37
CA LEU A 9 13.56 17.54 -3.19
C LEU A 9 12.50 16.74 -3.96
N GLU A 10 12.79 16.35 -5.19
CA GLU A 10 11.89 15.52 -5.98
C GLU A 10 11.66 14.16 -5.30
N ASN A 11 12.71 13.56 -4.77
CA ASN A 11 12.61 12.29 -4.06
C ASN A 11 11.79 12.43 -2.77
N ILE A 12 11.94 13.53 -2.06
CA ILE A 12 11.14 13.82 -0.87
C ILE A 12 9.66 13.97 -1.24
N ASP A 13 9.37 14.68 -2.34
CA ASP A 13 7.99 14.83 -2.80
C ASP A 13 7.36 13.48 -3.19
N LEU A 14 8.12 12.61 -3.84
CA LEU A 14 7.66 11.25 -4.15
C LEU A 14 7.42 10.45 -2.88
N GLN A 15 8.29 10.60 -1.88
CA GLN A 15 8.13 9.93 -0.60
C GLN A 15 6.88 10.39 0.13
N ILE A 16 6.60 11.70 0.09
CA ILE A 16 5.38 12.27 0.65
C ILE A 16 4.16 11.68 -0.05
N LEU A 17 4.17 11.66 -1.39
CA LEU A 17 3.07 11.10 -2.17
C LEU A 17 2.84 9.63 -1.83
N ALA A 18 3.89 8.83 -1.78
CA ALA A 18 3.78 7.41 -1.44
C ALA A 18 3.22 7.23 -0.03
N SER A 19 3.67 8.05 0.93
CA SER A 19 3.18 8.02 2.31
C SER A 19 1.70 8.40 2.38
N GLU A 20 1.28 9.39 1.60
CA GLU A 20 -0.14 9.77 1.53
C GLU A 20 -0.98 8.64 0.96
N LEU A 21 -0.51 7.94 -0.06
CA LEU A 21 -1.22 6.81 -0.63
C LEU A 21 -1.40 5.69 0.40
N PHE A 22 -0.37 5.40 1.21
CA PHE A 22 -0.49 4.45 2.31
C PHE A 22 -1.48 4.91 3.36
N LEU A 23 -1.45 6.19 3.71
CA LEU A 23 -2.38 6.74 4.69
C LEU A 23 -3.83 6.61 4.20
N PHE A 24 -4.11 7.02 2.96
CA PHE A 24 -5.45 6.89 2.39
C PHE A 24 -5.87 5.42 2.29
N SER A 25 -4.97 4.53 1.89
CA SER A 25 -5.24 3.11 1.87
C SER A 25 -5.65 2.60 3.26
N ASN A 26 -4.92 2.99 4.28
CA ASN A 26 -5.20 2.58 5.65
C ASN A 26 -6.54 3.11 6.15
N ILE A 27 -6.88 4.37 5.83
CA ILE A 27 -8.16 4.97 6.21
C ILE A 27 -9.31 4.22 5.53
N ILE A 28 -9.18 3.94 4.24
CA ILE A 28 -10.21 3.22 3.48
C ILE A 28 -10.36 1.79 4.01
N SER A 29 -9.25 1.11 4.31
CA SER A 29 -9.27 -0.23 4.90
C SER A 29 -9.94 -0.24 6.28
N LEU A 30 -9.66 0.77 7.10
CA LEU A 30 -10.27 0.88 8.41
C LEU A 30 -11.79 1.04 8.28
N LYS A 31 -12.23 1.91 7.39
CA LYS A 31 -13.66 2.09 7.13
C LYS A 31 -14.30 0.81 6.63
N ALA A 32 -13.66 0.11 5.70
CA ALA A 32 -14.17 -1.16 5.18
C ALA A 32 -14.28 -2.20 6.30
N THR A 33 -13.31 -2.24 7.20
CA THR A 33 -13.32 -3.16 8.34
C THR A 33 -14.44 -2.83 9.32
N ILE A 34 -14.67 -1.55 9.59
CA ILE A 34 -15.79 -1.10 10.42
C ILE A 34 -17.12 -1.49 9.77
N ASP A 35 -17.27 -1.26 8.47
CA ASP A 35 -18.47 -1.62 7.72
C ASP A 35 -18.68 -3.13 7.74
N LEU A 36 -17.61 -3.92 7.64
CA LEU A 36 -17.68 -5.37 7.74
C LEU A 36 -18.19 -5.81 9.11
N LYS A 37 -17.69 -5.17 10.17
CA LYS A 37 -18.18 -5.44 11.54
C LYS A 37 -19.68 -5.17 11.64
N GLN A 38 -20.14 -4.05 11.08
CA GLN A 38 -21.56 -3.71 11.06
C GLN A 38 -22.36 -4.72 10.26
N GLN A 39 -21.84 -5.17 9.12
CA GLN A 39 -22.50 -6.20 8.31
C GLN A 39 -22.69 -7.49 9.10
N ILE A 40 -21.69 -7.90 9.86
CA ILE A 40 -21.76 -9.10 10.70
C ILE A 40 -22.83 -8.92 11.80
N ILE A 41 -22.82 -7.77 12.47
CA ILE A 41 -23.74 -7.50 13.58
C ILE A 41 -25.19 -7.40 13.11
N THR A 42 -25.42 -6.67 12.01
CA THR A 42 -26.77 -6.37 11.52
C THR A 42 -27.28 -7.42 10.52
N ASN A 43 -26.38 -8.25 9.99
CA ASN A 43 -26.66 -9.20 8.92
C ASN A 43 -27.23 -8.52 7.67
N ILE A 44 -26.88 -7.26 7.44
CA ILE A 44 -27.25 -6.48 6.26
C ILE A 44 -26.05 -6.39 5.35
N ASN A 45 -26.17 -6.87 4.10
CA ASN A 45 -25.08 -6.83 3.14
C ASN A 45 -24.75 -5.40 2.73
N ASN A 46 -23.43 -5.05 2.75
CA ASN A 46 -22.94 -3.76 2.28
C ASN A 46 -22.01 -3.98 1.08
N PRO A 47 -22.47 -3.67 -0.15
CA PRO A 47 -21.67 -3.89 -1.35
C PRO A 47 -20.44 -2.98 -1.45
N ASN A 48 -20.38 -1.89 -0.66
CA ASN A 48 -19.27 -0.96 -0.69
C ASN A 48 -18.01 -1.52 -0.04
N ILE A 49 -18.11 -2.55 0.79
CA ILE A 49 -16.97 -3.17 1.45
C ILE A 49 -15.96 -3.71 0.43
N LYS A 50 -16.44 -4.48 -0.54
CA LYS A 50 -15.59 -5.07 -1.58
C LYS A 50 -14.92 -4.00 -2.45
N LYS A 51 -15.68 -2.96 -2.79
CA LYS A 51 -15.17 -1.85 -3.59
C LYS A 51 -14.08 -1.09 -2.81
N ALA A 52 -14.32 -0.82 -1.54
CA ALA A 52 -13.34 -0.16 -0.69
C ALA A 52 -12.07 -0.98 -0.54
N ALA A 53 -12.20 -2.30 -0.38
CA ALA A 53 -11.05 -3.20 -0.28
C ALA A 53 -10.18 -3.14 -1.55
N LYS A 54 -10.80 -3.13 -2.72
CA LYS A 54 -10.07 -3.03 -3.99
C LYS A 54 -9.36 -1.69 -4.13
N ILE A 55 -10.01 -0.60 -3.76
CA ILE A 55 -9.41 0.74 -3.81
C ILE A 55 -8.22 0.82 -2.85
N ALA A 56 -8.38 0.35 -1.62
CA ALA A 56 -7.31 0.35 -0.63
C ALA A 56 -6.11 -0.48 -1.09
N ALA A 57 -6.36 -1.67 -1.63
CA ALA A 57 -5.29 -2.53 -2.15
C ALA A 57 -4.56 -1.88 -3.32
N SER A 58 -5.28 -1.19 -4.21
CA SER A 58 -4.69 -0.49 -5.34
C SER A 58 -3.80 0.65 -4.89
N LEU A 59 -4.25 1.46 -3.94
CA LEU A 59 -3.47 2.57 -3.39
C LEU A 59 -2.21 2.07 -2.69
N GLN A 60 -2.32 0.99 -1.94
CA GLN A 60 -1.18 0.40 -1.24
C GLN A 60 -0.14 -0.15 -2.23
N LEU A 61 -0.59 -0.78 -3.31
CA LEU A 61 0.30 -1.29 -4.34
C LEU A 61 1.06 -0.15 -5.02
N ILE A 62 0.35 0.91 -5.42
CA ILE A 62 0.98 2.08 -6.05
C ILE A 62 2.02 2.69 -5.10
N GLY A 63 1.65 2.90 -3.83
CA GLY A 63 2.58 3.42 -2.83
C GLY A 63 3.82 2.56 -2.65
N SER A 64 3.65 1.24 -2.62
CA SER A 64 4.77 0.31 -2.50
C SER A 64 5.71 0.39 -3.71
N ILE A 65 5.17 0.51 -4.91
CA ILE A 65 5.97 0.66 -6.12
C ILE A 65 6.78 1.95 -6.08
N LEU A 66 6.15 3.06 -5.63
CA LEU A 66 6.86 4.33 -5.51
C LEU A 66 8.01 4.26 -4.50
N PHE A 67 7.79 3.63 -3.34
CA PHE A 67 8.87 3.42 -2.36
C PHE A 67 9.98 2.53 -2.91
N LEU A 68 9.64 1.52 -3.70
CA LEU A 68 10.64 0.67 -4.34
C LEU A 68 11.49 1.47 -5.31
N ILE A 69 10.89 2.31 -6.15
CA ILE A 69 11.60 3.18 -7.08
C ILE A 69 12.56 4.10 -6.32
N LEU A 70 12.09 4.72 -5.24
CA LEU A 70 12.92 5.58 -4.40
C LEU A 70 14.11 4.83 -3.81
N SER A 71 13.88 3.62 -3.33
CA SER A 71 14.95 2.79 -2.75
C SER A 71 15.99 2.40 -3.78
N VAL A 72 15.59 2.12 -5.01
CA VAL A 72 16.52 1.83 -6.11
C VAL A 72 17.37 3.06 -6.39
N GLN A 73 16.76 4.23 -6.49
CA GLN A 73 17.48 5.47 -6.76
C GLN A 73 18.47 5.80 -5.64
N GLU A 74 18.07 5.67 -4.39
CA GLU A 74 18.93 5.94 -3.24
C GLU A 74 20.11 4.97 -3.20
N TYR A 75 19.88 3.69 -3.47
CA TYR A 75 20.95 2.70 -3.51
C TYR A 75 21.93 2.95 -4.66
N ASP A 76 21.43 3.38 -5.82
CA ASP A 76 22.30 3.74 -6.94
C ASP A 76 23.18 4.94 -6.63
N GLN A 77 22.67 5.91 -5.88
CA GLN A 77 23.40 7.10 -5.48
C GLN A 77 24.45 6.80 -4.41
N GLU A 78 24.10 5.98 -3.44
CA GLU A 78 24.97 5.63 -2.33
C GLU A 78 24.74 4.19 -1.91
N GLN A 79 25.71 3.32 -2.22
CA GLN A 79 25.62 1.88 -1.96
C GLN A 79 26.15 1.56 -0.55
N ASN A 80 25.40 2.01 0.46
CA ASN A 80 25.73 1.69 1.84
C ASN A 80 24.80 0.60 2.38
N GLN A 81 25.09 0.12 3.60
CA GLN A 81 24.33 -0.97 4.21
C GLN A 81 22.88 -0.57 4.47
N SER A 82 22.64 0.66 4.92
CA SER A 82 21.28 1.15 5.19
C SER A 82 20.43 1.16 3.93
N ASN A 83 20.94 1.72 2.83
CA ASN A 83 20.21 1.78 1.56
C ASN A 83 19.97 0.40 0.98
N LYS A 84 20.93 -0.53 1.16
CA LYS A 84 20.77 -1.91 0.75
C LYS A 84 19.63 -2.59 1.52
N MET A 85 19.56 -2.36 2.84
CA MET A 85 18.52 -2.94 3.67
C MET A 85 17.14 -2.36 3.35
N PHE A 86 17.04 -1.04 3.13
CA PHE A 86 15.80 -0.41 2.70
C PHE A 86 15.33 -0.93 1.35
N LEU A 87 16.25 -1.13 0.40
CA LEU A 87 15.92 -1.70 -0.89
C LEU A 87 15.34 -3.10 -0.73
N LYS A 88 15.98 -3.96 0.05
CA LYS A 88 15.48 -5.32 0.32
C LYS A 88 14.11 -5.29 0.97
N ALA A 89 13.91 -4.43 1.97
CA ALA A 89 12.63 -4.29 2.66
C ALA A 89 11.53 -3.86 1.69
N ASN A 90 11.82 -2.91 0.81
CA ASN A 90 10.83 -2.43 -0.16
C ASN A 90 10.54 -3.44 -1.27
N ILE A 91 11.52 -4.26 -1.66
CA ILE A 91 11.28 -5.38 -2.57
C ILE A 91 10.30 -6.37 -1.94
N LEU A 92 10.55 -6.78 -0.70
CA LEU A 92 9.69 -7.71 0.01
C LEU A 92 8.29 -7.13 0.23
N SER A 93 8.22 -5.85 0.60
CA SER A 93 6.95 -5.15 0.78
C SER A 93 6.14 -5.10 -0.51
N THR A 94 6.79 -4.81 -1.64
CA THR A 94 6.12 -4.75 -2.93
C THR A 94 5.60 -6.13 -3.35
N ILE A 95 6.38 -7.19 -3.13
CA ILE A 95 5.94 -8.56 -3.41
C ILE A 95 4.73 -8.91 -2.56
N ALA A 96 4.79 -8.62 -1.25
CA ALA A 96 3.68 -8.89 -0.34
C ALA A 96 2.42 -8.12 -0.74
N THR A 97 2.57 -6.85 -1.12
CA THR A 97 1.46 -6.00 -1.54
C THR A 97 0.86 -6.49 -2.85
N LEU A 98 1.70 -6.97 -3.77
CA LEU A 98 1.24 -7.51 -5.04
C LEU A 98 0.42 -8.79 -4.85
N ILE A 99 0.87 -9.68 -3.97
CA ILE A 99 0.15 -10.90 -3.63
C ILE A 99 -1.20 -10.54 -3.02
N ARG A 100 -1.21 -9.59 -2.08
CA ARG A 100 -2.43 -9.13 -1.42
C ARG A 100 -3.40 -8.50 -2.42
N PHE A 101 -2.90 -7.63 -3.30
CA PHE A 101 -3.70 -7.01 -4.35
C PHE A 101 -4.34 -8.08 -5.24
N ASN A 102 -3.54 -9.03 -5.70
CA ASN A 102 -4.04 -10.10 -6.57
C ASN A 102 -5.12 -10.93 -5.86
N THR A 103 -4.92 -11.24 -4.59
CA THR A 103 -5.89 -11.98 -3.79
C THR A 103 -7.19 -11.22 -3.65
N ILE A 104 -7.13 -9.93 -3.35
CA ILE A 104 -8.32 -9.09 -3.16
C ILE A 104 -9.07 -8.90 -4.47
N ILE A 105 -8.38 -8.73 -5.59
CA ILE A 105 -9.03 -8.57 -6.90
C ILE A 105 -9.76 -9.85 -7.30
N ASN A 106 -9.16 -11.01 -7.03
CA ASN A 106 -9.75 -12.30 -7.38
C ASN A 106 -10.80 -12.76 -6.37
N ASP A 107 -10.63 -12.38 -5.09
CA ASP A 107 -11.57 -12.72 -4.02
C ASP A 107 -11.68 -11.55 -3.04
N PRO A 108 -12.55 -10.56 -3.33
CA PRO A 108 -12.68 -9.38 -2.49
C PRO A 108 -13.12 -9.66 -1.05
N ASN A 109 -13.67 -10.84 -0.76
CA ASN A 109 -14.08 -11.19 0.59
C ASN A 109 -12.92 -11.52 1.52
N SER A 110 -11.72 -11.73 0.98
CA SER A 110 -10.57 -12.17 1.76
C SER A 110 -9.73 -11.02 2.32
N PHE A 111 -10.10 -9.76 2.07
CA PHE A 111 -9.22 -8.62 2.39
C PHE A 111 -8.88 -8.50 3.88
N SER A 112 -9.73 -8.97 4.76
CA SER A 112 -9.51 -8.92 6.21
C SER A 112 -9.57 -10.31 6.85
N GLY A 113 -9.34 -11.36 6.08
CA GLY A 113 -9.48 -12.73 6.58
C GLY A 113 -10.92 -13.11 6.84
N SER A 114 -11.86 -12.45 6.19
CA SER A 114 -13.29 -12.60 6.44
C SER A 114 -14.02 -13.43 5.40
N GLU A 115 -13.31 -14.20 4.60
CA GLU A 115 -13.89 -15.00 3.52
C GLU A 115 -14.85 -16.07 4.02
N ASP A 116 -14.80 -16.41 5.30
CA ASP A 116 -15.63 -17.44 5.92
C ASP A 116 -16.90 -16.86 6.57
N ILE A 117 -17.29 -15.66 6.22
CA ILE A 117 -18.46 -15.00 6.80
C ILE A 117 -19.77 -15.52 6.19
N ASP A 118 -19.72 -16.34 5.23
CA ASP A 118 -20.93 -16.89 4.60
C ASP A 118 -21.74 -17.75 5.59
#